data_2b7c545263b5d1cedf98175f59af2431
#
_entry.id   2b7c545263b5d1cedf98175f59af2431
#
_cell.length_a   1.000
_cell.length_b   1.000
_cell.length_c   1.000
_cell.angle_alpha   90.00
_cell.angle_beta   90.00
_cell.angle_gamma   90.00
#
_symmetry.space_group_name_H-M   'P 1'
#
loop_
_entity.id
_entity.type
_entity.pdbx_description
1 polymer ?
#
loop_
_entity_poly.entity_id
_entity_poly.type
_entity_poly.pdbx_seq_one_letter_code
_entity_poly.pdbx_strand_id
1 'polypeptide(L)'
;YIADTIIQMDSYVPLDITKKVKEICAGDNRPSIEPAPGFTLPKAGRKFQIKAEKDHRKQDMNVKEGRRGREQGGRDDRIKVKVYGKDSIEVGRRPSELRFVEQLIDSEQTQALAQILRFCMEKRLLERYTVAETVAYIQKETAKGGLTAVSGYSYAAMGLCMPRPQEIFACINRFRG
;
A
#
# COMPACT_ATOMS: atom_id res chain seq x y z
N TYR A 1 16.26 -14.03 -20.88
CA TYR A 1 14.93 -14.70 -20.75
C TYR A 1 14.13 -14.25 -19.53
N ILE A 2 14.77 -13.55 -18.56
CA ILE A 2 14.12 -13.18 -17.26
C ILE A 2 13.66 -11.73 -17.26
N ALA A 3 14.24 -10.88 -18.12
CA ALA A 3 13.95 -9.45 -18.13
C ALA A 3 12.59 -9.13 -18.76
N ASP A 4 11.74 -8.43 -18.02
CA ASP A 4 10.44 -7.96 -18.49
C ASP A 4 10.57 -6.70 -19.35
N THR A 5 11.52 -5.84 -19.01
CA THR A 5 11.79 -4.57 -19.69
C THR A 5 13.28 -4.43 -19.94
N ILE A 6 13.65 -4.03 -21.16
CA ILE A 6 15.04 -3.84 -21.58
C ILE A 6 15.18 -2.45 -22.15
N ILE A 7 16.05 -1.64 -21.52
CA ILE A 7 16.33 -0.25 -21.90
C ILE A 7 17.76 -0.16 -22.40
N GLN A 8 17.92 0.33 -23.60
CA GLN A 8 19.21 0.71 -24.16
C GLN A 8 19.43 2.21 -23.94
N MET A 9 20.61 2.58 -23.47
CA MET A 9 21.06 3.97 -23.45
C MET A 9 21.81 4.28 -24.72
N ASP A 10 21.32 5.21 -25.50
CA ASP A 10 21.99 5.72 -26.67
C ASP A 10 22.18 7.23 -26.54
N SER A 11 23.43 7.66 -26.47
CA SER A 11 23.78 9.09 -26.33
C SER A 11 23.00 9.79 -25.20
N TYR A 12 22.91 9.14 -24.05
CA TYR A 12 22.13 9.57 -22.86
C TYR A 12 20.59 9.55 -23.02
N VAL A 13 20.08 9.03 -24.14
CA VAL A 13 18.64 8.87 -24.35
C VAL A 13 18.24 7.41 -24.06
N PRO A 14 17.31 7.17 -23.13
CA PRO A 14 16.81 5.83 -22.88
C PRO A 14 15.83 5.39 -23.97
N LEU A 15 16.07 4.21 -24.56
CA LEU A 15 15.25 3.61 -25.59
C LEU A 15 14.72 2.25 -25.08
N ASP A 16 13.41 2.06 -25.09
CA ASP A 16 12.82 0.75 -24.80
C ASP A 16 13.01 -0.16 -26.03
N ILE A 17 13.89 -1.14 -25.90
CA ILE A 17 14.18 -2.14 -26.92
C ILE A 17 13.61 -3.52 -26.61
N THR A 18 12.70 -3.63 -25.66
CA THR A 18 12.15 -4.90 -25.17
C THR A 18 11.62 -5.78 -26.29
N LYS A 19 10.85 -5.21 -27.22
CA LYS A 19 10.29 -5.93 -28.38
C LYS A 19 11.39 -6.48 -29.29
N LYS A 20 12.34 -5.63 -29.66
CA LYS A 20 13.46 -5.98 -30.53
C LYS A 20 14.29 -7.13 -29.95
N VAL A 21 14.59 -7.10 -28.66
CA VAL A 21 15.37 -8.16 -28.02
C VAL A 21 14.54 -9.45 -27.91
N LYS A 22 13.25 -9.38 -27.64
CA LYS A 22 12.37 -10.58 -27.67
C LYS A 22 12.32 -11.24 -29.04
N GLU A 23 12.26 -10.46 -30.11
CA GLU A 23 12.32 -10.97 -31.50
C GLU A 23 13.66 -11.64 -31.81
N ILE A 24 14.78 -11.04 -31.42
CA ILE A 24 16.14 -11.62 -31.57
C ILE A 24 16.22 -12.95 -30.80
N CYS A 25 15.73 -12.96 -29.55
CA CYS A 25 15.78 -14.17 -28.72
C CYS A 25 14.84 -15.30 -29.23
N ALA A 26 13.75 -14.96 -29.90
CA ALA A 26 12.84 -15.94 -30.50
C ALA A 26 13.48 -16.71 -31.69
N GLY A 27 14.44 -16.07 -32.39
CA GLY A 27 15.20 -16.71 -33.46
C GLY A 27 16.44 -17.48 -33.00
N ASP A 28 16.73 -17.50 -31.71
CA ASP A 28 17.95 -18.10 -31.16
C ASP A 28 17.72 -19.59 -30.79
N ASN A 29 18.42 -20.48 -31.49
CA ASN A 29 18.37 -21.91 -31.29
C ASN A 29 19.24 -22.44 -30.14
N ARG A 30 19.62 -21.61 -29.19
CA ARG A 30 20.32 -22.11 -27.99
C ARG A 30 19.43 -23.07 -27.19
N PRO A 31 20.03 -24.14 -26.62
CA PRO A 31 19.26 -25.07 -25.83
C PRO A 31 18.55 -24.34 -24.71
N SER A 32 17.24 -24.49 -24.65
CA SER A 32 16.43 -23.99 -23.57
C SER A 32 16.96 -24.51 -22.24
N ILE A 33 17.27 -23.63 -21.32
CA ILE A 33 17.48 -24.03 -19.92
C ILE A 33 16.15 -24.67 -19.50
N GLU A 34 16.17 -25.91 -19.05
CA GLU A 34 14.97 -26.55 -18.52
C GLU A 34 14.35 -25.64 -17.47
N PRO A 35 13.07 -25.27 -17.65
CA PRO A 35 12.43 -24.41 -16.68
C PRO A 35 12.46 -25.11 -15.32
N ALA A 36 13.01 -24.44 -14.33
CA ALA A 36 12.87 -24.89 -12.95
C ALA A 36 11.38 -25.15 -12.65
N PRO A 37 11.05 -26.17 -11.82
CA PRO A 37 9.66 -26.47 -11.49
C PRO A 37 8.94 -25.19 -11.08
N GLY A 38 7.87 -24.88 -11.81
CA GLY A 38 7.19 -23.58 -11.73
C GLY A 38 6.71 -23.30 -10.32
N PHE A 39 6.90 -22.07 -9.89
CA PHE A 39 6.35 -21.59 -8.63
C PHE A 39 4.82 -21.63 -8.72
N THR A 40 4.20 -22.51 -7.95
CA THR A 40 2.74 -22.61 -7.92
C THR A 40 2.19 -21.47 -7.07
N LEU A 41 1.59 -20.46 -7.71
CA LEU A 41 0.89 -19.41 -6.99
C LEU A 41 -0.30 -20.00 -6.22
N PRO A 42 -0.57 -19.55 -4.99
CA PRO A 42 -1.76 -19.98 -4.26
C PRO A 42 -3.02 -19.68 -5.07
N LYS A 43 -3.93 -20.67 -5.18
CA LYS A 43 -5.15 -20.58 -5.99
C LYS A 43 -6.15 -19.54 -5.50
N ALA A 44 -6.08 -19.14 -4.25
CA ALA A 44 -6.98 -18.16 -3.65
C ALA A 44 -6.23 -16.89 -3.24
N GLY A 45 -6.72 -15.73 -3.65
CA GLY A 45 -6.21 -14.44 -3.18
C GLY A 45 -6.44 -14.27 -1.69
N ARG A 46 -5.46 -13.72 -0.99
CA ARG A 46 -5.54 -13.45 0.45
C ARG A 46 -6.53 -12.31 0.70
N LYS A 47 -7.48 -12.53 1.61
CA LYS A 47 -8.32 -11.49 2.21
C LYS A 47 -7.93 -11.29 3.67
N PHE A 48 -8.08 -10.07 4.17
CA PHE A 48 -7.82 -9.77 5.57
C PHE A 48 -9.09 -9.84 6.39
N GLN A 49 -9.01 -10.47 7.55
CA GLN A 49 -10.03 -10.33 8.59
C GLN A 49 -9.53 -9.30 9.60
N ILE A 50 -9.98 -8.06 9.45
CA ILE A 50 -9.70 -7.03 10.43
C ILE A 50 -10.61 -7.27 11.62
N LYS A 51 -10.07 -7.80 12.71
CA LYS A 51 -10.83 -7.91 13.96
C LYS A 51 -11.22 -6.51 14.40
N ALA A 52 -12.52 -6.24 14.57
CA ALA A 52 -12.98 -5.01 15.17
C ALA A 52 -12.34 -4.88 16.55
N GLU A 53 -11.64 -3.78 16.80
CA GLU A 53 -11.19 -3.48 18.16
C GLU A 53 -12.45 -3.37 19.03
N LYS A 54 -12.59 -4.27 19.99
CA LYS A 54 -13.56 -4.09 21.05
C LYS A 54 -13.19 -2.81 21.77
N ASP A 55 -14.04 -1.81 21.67
CA ASP A 55 -13.84 -0.52 22.32
C ASP A 55 -13.91 -0.76 23.85
N HIS A 56 -12.74 -1.03 24.46
CA HIS A 56 -12.62 -1.22 25.92
C HIS A 56 -12.95 0.05 26.72
N ARG A 57 -13.27 1.15 26.04
CA ARG A 57 -13.67 2.41 26.71
C ARG A 57 -15.07 2.39 27.33
N LYS A 58 -15.88 1.36 27.06
CA LYS A 58 -17.23 1.28 27.68
C LYS A 58 -17.22 0.69 29.10
N GLN A 59 -16.10 0.14 29.57
CA GLN A 59 -16.03 -0.44 30.92
C GLN A 59 -15.58 0.53 32.01
N ASP A 60 -14.93 1.65 31.67
CA ASP A 60 -14.44 2.61 32.68
C ASP A 60 -15.38 3.79 32.96
N MET A 61 -16.61 3.76 32.44
CA MET A 61 -17.57 4.85 32.62
C MET A 61 -18.45 4.74 33.87
N ASN A 62 -18.11 3.88 34.83
CA ASN A 62 -18.91 3.78 36.05
C ASN A 62 -18.25 4.41 37.28
N VAL A 63 -17.30 5.30 37.14
CA VAL A 63 -16.73 6.10 38.25
C VAL A 63 -16.51 7.55 37.80
N LYS A 64 -17.38 8.42 38.32
CA LYS A 64 -17.33 9.87 38.46
C LYS A 64 -18.39 10.64 37.66
N GLU A 65 -19.57 10.66 38.22
CA GLU A 65 -20.42 11.87 38.20
C GLU A 65 -19.66 13.04 38.80
N GLY A 66 -19.55 14.11 38.06
CA GLY A 66 -19.17 15.42 38.58
C GLY A 66 -18.04 16.11 37.83
N ARG A 67 -18.39 16.80 36.73
CA ARG A 67 -17.93 18.16 36.37
C ARG A 67 -18.40 18.57 34.97
N ARG A 68 -19.39 19.46 35.00
CA ARG A 68 -19.75 20.54 34.06
C ARG A 68 -19.10 20.57 32.68
N GLY A 69 -19.96 20.46 31.66
CA GLY A 69 -20.02 21.34 30.49
C GLY A 69 -18.68 21.60 29.77
N ARG A 70 -18.38 20.78 28.79
CA ARG A 70 -17.59 21.23 27.64
C ARG A 70 -18.24 20.64 26.40
N GLU A 71 -18.64 21.52 25.50
CA GLU A 71 -19.30 21.23 24.23
C GLU A 71 -18.66 20.04 23.54
N GLN A 72 -19.48 19.06 23.17
CA GLN A 72 -19.10 17.93 22.37
C GLN A 72 -18.77 18.42 20.97
N GLY A 73 -17.52 18.88 20.77
CA GLY A 73 -16.94 18.88 19.46
C GLY A 73 -16.97 17.47 18.92
N GLY A 74 -17.63 17.26 17.77
CA GLY A 74 -17.83 15.96 17.16
C GLY A 74 -16.54 15.15 17.20
N ARG A 75 -16.58 13.97 17.80
CA ARG A 75 -15.46 13.04 17.82
C ARG A 75 -15.14 12.70 16.38
N ASP A 76 -13.95 13.13 15.95
CA ASP A 76 -13.40 12.72 14.67
C ASP A 76 -13.15 11.22 14.72
N ASP A 77 -14.12 10.44 14.20
CA ASP A 77 -14.05 8.97 14.13
C ASP A 77 -13.01 8.47 13.11
N ARG A 78 -12.20 9.39 12.57
CA ARG A 78 -11.16 9.05 11.61
C ARG A 78 -10.09 8.18 12.23
N ILE A 79 -9.70 7.17 11.50
CA ILE A 79 -8.58 6.30 11.88
C ILE A 79 -7.31 7.14 11.97
N LYS A 80 -6.70 7.16 13.16
CA LYS A 80 -5.46 7.91 13.39
C LYS A 80 -4.30 7.27 12.67
N VAL A 81 -3.45 8.09 12.07
CA VAL A 81 -2.24 7.69 11.36
C VAL A 81 -1.04 8.35 11.99
N LYS A 82 0.00 7.56 12.26
CA LYS A 82 1.32 8.05 12.66
C LYS A 82 2.38 7.40 11.77
N VAL A 83 3.40 8.15 11.44
CA VAL A 83 4.52 7.71 10.61
C VAL A 83 5.81 7.98 11.35
N TYR A 84 6.69 6.99 11.38
CA TYR A 84 7.98 7.05 12.06
C TYR A 84 9.09 6.90 11.02
N GLY A 85 9.43 8.03 10.39
CA GLY A 85 10.42 8.08 9.31
C GLY A 85 10.02 7.21 8.12
N LYS A 86 10.98 6.44 7.60
CA LYS A 86 10.78 5.48 6.51
C LYS A 86 10.42 4.08 6.98
N ASP A 87 10.64 3.80 8.25
CA ASP A 87 10.78 2.44 8.75
C ASP A 87 9.49 1.85 9.29
N SER A 88 8.56 2.67 9.79
CA SER A 88 7.33 2.15 10.34
C SER A 88 6.16 3.12 10.32
N ILE A 89 4.96 2.56 10.33
CA ILE A 89 3.70 3.29 10.38
C ILE A 89 2.81 2.69 11.46
N GLU A 90 1.91 3.51 12.00
CA GLU A 90 0.83 3.07 12.89
C GLU A 90 -0.50 3.59 12.32
N VAL A 91 -1.40 2.68 12.01
CA VAL A 91 -2.73 3.00 11.49
C VAL A 91 -3.78 2.37 12.38
N GLY A 92 -4.61 3.18 13.05
CA GLY A 92 -5.63 2.71 13.98
C GLY A 92 -5.02 1.90 15.13
N ARG A 93 -3.91 2.39 15.74
CA ARG A 93 -3.15 1.71 16.81
C ARG A 93 -2.48 0.38 16.41
N ARG A 94 -2.40 0.09 15.13
CA ARG A 94 -1.77 -1.12 14.62
C ARG A 94 -0.46 -0.74 13.94
N PRO A 95 0.68 -1.12 14.54
CA PRO A 95 1.97 -0.84 13.96
C PRO A 95 2.26 -1.76 12.77
N SER A 96 2.97 -1.26 11.79
CA SER A 96 3.50 -2.04 10.67
C SER A 96 4.94 -1.64 10.41
N GLU A 97 5.81 -2.62 10.42
CA GLU A 97 7.24 -2.46 10.14
C GLU A 97 7.48 -2.46 8.64
N LEU A 98 8.10 -1.41 8.12
CA LEU A 98 8.40 -1.23 6.69
C LEU A 98 9.91 -1.18 6.40
N ARG A 99 10.77 -1.37 7.41
CA ARG A 99 12.23 -1.25 7.32
C ARG A 99 12.84 -2.01 6.14
N PHE A 100 12.31 -3.18 5.81
CA PHE A 100 12.82 -4.01 4.74
C PHE A 100 12.03 -3.90 3.43
N VAL A 101 11.32 -2.80 3.23
CA VAL A 101 10.79 -2.43 1.91
C VAL A 101 11.85 -1.57 1.25
N GLU A 102 12.78 -2.21 0.56
CA GLU A 102 14.04 -1.63 0.04
C GLU A 102 13.87 -0.40 -0.83
N GLN A 103 12.69 -0.22 -1.36
CA GLN A 103 12.41 0.83 -2.34
C GLN A 103 11.73 2.05 -1.75
N LEU A 104 11.55 2.10 -0.43
CA LEU A 104 11.15 3.30 0.28
C LEU A 104 12.37 4.18 0.49
N ILE A 105 12.53 5.16 -0.37
CA ILE A 105 13.66 6.09 -0.37
C ILE A 105 13.35 7.29 0.52
N ASP A 106 12.09 7.74 0.50
CA ASP A 106 11.64 8.95 1.18
C ASP A 106 10.52 8.66 2.20
N SER A 107 10.50 9.45 3.28
CA SER A 107 9.43 9.42 4.29
C SER A 107 8.07 9.83 3.71
N GLU A 108 8.04 10.62 2.64
CA GLU A 108 6.82 10.99 1.93
C GLU A 108 6.13 9.80 1.24
N GLN A 109 6.90 8.81 0.77
CA GLN A 109 6.34 7.54 0.29
C GLN A 109 5.70 6.75 1.44
N THR A 110 6.38 6.70 2.58
CA THR A 110 5.86 6.04 3.79
C THR A 110 4.58 6.73 4.30
N GLN A 111 4.55 8.06 4.26
CA GLN A 111 3.37 8.84 4.59
C GLN A 111 2.20 8.51 3.65
N ALA A 112 2.47 8.41 2.35
CA ALA A 112 1.46 8.03 1.37
C ALA A 112 0.93 6.61 1.60
N LEU A 113 1.80 5.64 1.89
CA LEU A 113 1.39 4.27 2.24
C LEU A 113 0.49 4.23 3.48
N ALA A 114 0.80 5.02 4.50
CA ALA A 114 -0.01 5.10 5.71
C ALA A 114 -1.41 5.67 5.43
N GLN A 115 -1.51 6.69 4.56
CA GLN A 115 -2.80 7.25 4.12
C GLN A 115 -3.59 6.24 3.27
N ILE A 116 -2.93 5.56 2.35
CA ILE A 116 -3.54 4.51 1.53
C ILE A 116 -4.10 3.39 2.43
N LEU A 117 -3.32 2.93 3.41
CA LEU A 117 -3.76 1.89 4.33
C LEU A 117 -4.96 2.34 5.17
N ARG A 118 -4.97 3.59 5.66
CA ARG A 118 -6.12 4.19 6.32
C ARG A 118 -7.35 4.17 5.41
N PHE A 119 -7.21 4.63 4.18
CA PHE A 119 -8.29 4.61 3.18
C PHE A 119 -8.84 3.21 2.96
N CYS A 120 -7.96 2.21 2.86
CA CYS A 120 -8.37 0.81 2.75
C CYS A 120 -9.19 0.33 3.95
N MET A 121 -8.81 0.74 5.16
CA MET A 121 -9.53 0.40 6.37
C MET A 121 -10.89 1.12 6.46
N GLU A 122 -10.94 2.42 6.20
CA GLU A 122 -12.18 3.21 6.22
C GLU A 122 -13.21 2.71 5.20
N LYS A 123 -12.75 2.32 4.02
CA LYS A 123 -13.59 1.75 2.95
C LYS A 123 -13.81 0.24 3.08
N ARG A 124 -13.21 -0.40 4.07
CA ARG A 124 -13.23 -1.86 4.26
C ARG A 124 -12.82 -2.66 3.04
N LEU A 125 -11.85 -2.13 2.27
CA LEU A 125 -11.42 -2.76 1.03
C LEU A 125 -10.74 -4.11 1.31
N LEU A 126 -9.93 -4.19 2.37
CA LEU A 126 -9.18 -5.39 2.73
C LEU A 126 -10.07 -6.57 3.15
N GLU A 127 -11.30 -6.30 3.61
CA GLU A 127 -12.27 -7.34 3.95
C GLU A 127 -13.04 -7.84 2.72
N ARG A 128 -13.24 -6.95 1.74
CA ARG A 128 -14.11 -7.18 0.57
C ARG A 128 -13.33 -7.76 -0.61
N TYR A 129 -12.11 -7.29 -0.81
CA TYR A 129 -11.26 -7.57 -1.95
C TYR A 129 -10.00 -8.35 -1.55
N THR A 130 -9.43 -9.07 -2.49
CA THR A 130 -8.07 -9.61 -2.36
C THR A 130 -7.05 -8.47 -2.35
N VAL A 131 -5.83 -8.75 -1.93
CA VAL A 131 -4.75 -7.74 -1.95
C VAL A 131 -4.53 -7.21 -3.35
N ALA A 132 -4.54 -8.07 -4.37
CA ALA A 132 -4.36 -7.68 -5.76
C ALA A 132 -5.49 -6.74 -6.25
N GLU A 133 -6.74 -7.10 -5.98
CA GLU A 133 -7.90 -6.27 -6.32
C GLU A 133 -7.87 -4.92 -5.57
N THR A 134 -7.44 -4.93 -4.30
CA THR A 134 -7.29 -3.71 -3.52
C THR A 134 -6.24 -2.78 -4.12
N VAL A 135 -5.07 -3.31 -4.51
CA VAL A 135 -4.03 -2.51 -5.16
C VAL A 135 -4.52 -1.95 -6.51
N ALA A 136 -5.19 -2.78 -7.32
CA ALA A 136 -5.78 -2.33 -8.58
C ALA A 136 -6.84 -1.23 -8.37
N TYR A 137 -7.65 -1.34 -7.32
CA TYR A 137 -8.62 -0.31 -6.93
C TYR A 137 -7.91 1.01 -6.58
N ILE A 138 -6.86 0.95 -5.75
CA ILE A 138 -6.07 2.13 -5.37
C ILE A 138 -5.45 2.79 -6.60
N GLN A 139 -4.86 2.01 -7.50
CA GLN A 139 -4.29 2.53 -8.76
C GLN A 139 -5.34 3.25 -9.61
N LYS A 140 -6.54 2.69 -9.71
CA LYS A 140 -7.64 3.29 -10.44
C LYS A 140 -8.10 4.62 -9.83
N GLU A 141 -8.20 4.69 -8.51
CA GLU A 141 -8.61 5.93 -7.82
C GLU A 141 -7.51 6.99 -7.90
N THR A 142 -6.25 6.61 -7.72
CA THR A 142 -5.12 7.54 -7.85
C THR A 142 -4.89 8.03 -9.27
N ALA A 143 -5.20 7.22 -10.28
CA ALA A 143 -5.15 7.65 -11.68
C ALA A 143 -6.19 8.75 -12.01
N LYS A 144 -7.32 8.79 -11.30
CA LYS A 144 -8.37 9.79 -11.50
C LYS A 144 -8.11 11.10 -10.75
N GLY A 145 -7.66 11.02 -9.51
CA GLY A 145 -7.60 12.16 -8.60
C GLY A 145 -6.27 12.33 -7.86
N GLY A 146 -5.22 11.63 -8.30
CA GLY A 146 -3.92 11.64 -7.63
C GLY A 146 -4.01 11.04 -6.22
N LEU A 147 -3.00 11.32 -5.40
CA LEU A 147 -2.96 10.88 -4.00
C LEU A 147 -4.05 11.52 -3.14
N THR A 148 -4.62 12.65 -3.56
CA THR A 148 -5.73 13.30 -2.86
C THR A 148 -6.95 12.38 -2.76
N ALA A 149 -7.22 11.57 -3.79
CA ALA A 149 -8.35 10.64 -3.80
C ALA A 149 -8.30 9.57 -2.70
N VAL A 150 -7.11 9.26 -2.20
CA VAL A 150 -6.88 8.20 -1.20
C VAL A 150 -6.28 8.73 0.11
N SER A 151 -5.89 10.00 0.18
CA SER A 151 -5.25 10.57 1.38
C SER A 151 -6.24 11.06 2.44
N GLY A 152 -7.53 11.17 2.11
CA GLY A 152 -8.53 11.76 3.00
C GLY A 152 -8.35 13.26 3.28
N TYR A 153 -7.44 13.92 2.56
CA TYR A 153 -7.33 15.38 2.57
C TYR A 153 -8.25 15.96 1.49
N SER A 154 -8.85 17.11 1.78
CA SER A 154 -9.71 17.84 0.84
C SER A 154 -8.93 18.71 -0.14
N TYR A 155 -7.62 18.82 0.02
CA TYR A 155 -6.71 19.63 -0.79
C TYR A 155 -5.50 18.79 -1.20
N ALA A 156 -4.73 19.26 -2.17
CA ALA A 156 -3.51 18.60 -2.59
C ALA A 156 -2.59 18.39 -1.37
N ALA A 157 -2.38 17.14 -1.01
CA ALA A 157 -1.58 16.80 0.16
C ALA A 157 -0.10 17.04 -0.18
N MET A 158 0.47 18.10 0.37
CA MET A 158 1.91 18.32 0.33
C MET A 158 2.61 17.28 1.20
N GLY A 159 3.80 16.86 0.81
CA GLY A 159 4.56 15.85 1.54
C GLY A 159 4.05 14.42 1.35
N LEU A 160 3.44 14.13 0.19
CA LEU A 160 3.12 12.77 -0.24
C LEU A 160 3.78 12.48 -1.58
N CYS A 161 4.50 11.37 -1.64
CA CYS A 161 5.06 10.83 -2.87
C CYS A 161 4.34 9.54 -3.25
N MET A 162 3.99 9.38 -4.55
CA MET A 162 3.27 8.20 -5.03
C MET A 162 4.11 6.92 -4.84
N PRO A 163 3.68 5.97 -4.02
CA PRO A 163 4.32 4.68 -3.90
C PRO A 163 4.00 3.82 -5.12
N ARG A 164 4.92 2.94 -5.47
CA ARG A 164 4.68 1.96 -6.54
C ARG A 164 3.72 0.86 -6.07
N PRO A 165 3.04 0.18 -6.99
CA PRO A 165 2.14 -0.91 -6.65
C PRO A 165 2.78 -1.97 -5.74
N GLN A 166 4.04 -2.32 -5.99
CA GLN A 166 4.81 -3.29 -5.21
C GLN A 166 5.00 -2.86 -3.76
N GLU A 167 5.20 -1.57 -3.51
CA GLU A 167 5.31 -1.00 -2.17
C GLU A 167 3.97 -1.04 -1.43
N ILE A 168 2.87 -0.79 -2.15
CA ILE A 168 1.51 -0.93 -1.60
C ILE A 168 1.25 -2.40 -1.24
N PHE A 169 1.59 -3.35 -2.12
CA PHE A 169 1.51 -4.79 -1.82
C PHE A 169 2.32 -5.15 -0.58
N ALA A 170 3.56 -4.69 -0.50
CA ALA A 170 4.44 -4.97 0.63
C ALA A 170 3.89 -4.39 1.94
N CYS A 171 3.37 -3.17 1.91
CA CYS A 171 2.75 -2.52 3.07
C CYS A 171 1.52 -3.30 3.56
N ILE A 172 0.59 -3.63 2.66
CA ILE A 172 -0.62 -4.38 3.00
C ILE A 172 -0.25 -5.77 3.57
N ASN A 173 0.71 -6.47 2.97
CA ASN A 173 1.12 -7.80 3.45
C ASN A 173 1.82 -7.79 4.81
N ARG A 174 2.43 -6.68 5.20
CA ARG A 174 3.04 -6.49 6.52
C ARG A 174 2.04 -6.01 7.58
N PHE A 175 0.96 -5.42 7.15
CA PHE A 175 -0.12 -5.01 8.05
C PHE A 175 -0.77 -6.23 8.68
N ARG A 176 -0.74 -6.30 10.01
CA ARG A 176 -1.37 -7.35 10.80
C ARG A 176 -2.58 -6.75 11.50
N GLY A 177 -3.73 -6.94 10.89
CA GLY A 177 -5.02 -6.52 11.41
C GLY A 177 -5.53 -7.37 12.56
#